data_be1fc9c8d36159893576ba7c2283e8d6
#
_entry.id   be1fc9c8d36159893576ba7c2283e8d6
#
_cell.length_a   1.000
_cell.length_b   1.000
_cell.length_c   1.000
_cell.angle_alpha   90.00
_cell.angle_beta   90.00
_cell.angle_gamma   90.00
#
_symmetry.space_group_name_H-M   'P 1'
#
loop_
_entity.id
_entity.type
_entity.pdbx_description
1 polymer ?
#
loop_
_entity_poly.entity_id
_entity_poly.type
_entity_poly.pdbx_seq_one_letter_code
_entity_poly.pdbx_strand_id
1 'polypeptide(L)'
;MHNKHHSRKKSLYGKNFVILPIVFCIIIYLICALVILPSTSSYVALANMFFSDTEKDFSKEYENIFVPVAEPSVPETQSSQTDTPTQPKQETISISSFTFPSYDNQFGELIIEDCQINAKLFFGDSNIALRNGVGIYSGSAVPGYGKTILVAGHNNTYFNGLKHAQKGQIVIIRTNYGNYRYEITDMQIKDANDRSAYDLSADKENLIMYTCYPFDELGLTPNRYFVYAKYVSGPVIDKNS
;
A
#
# COMPACT_ATOMS: atom_id res chain seq x y z
N MET A 1 92.19 14.82 39.83
CA MET A 1 91.11 13.86 39.80
C MET A 1 89.85 14.60 39.48
N HIS A 2 89.32 14.42 38.26
CA HIS A 2 88.16 15.16 37.76
C HIS A 2 87.06 14.15 37.52
N ASN A 3 86.01 14.15 38.32
CA ASN A 3 84.91 13.23 38.26
C ASN A 3 83.79 13.87 37.41
N LYS A 4 83.59 13.40 36.15
CA LYS A 4 82.50 13.82 35.25
C LYS A 4 81.27 13.03 35.58
N HIS A 5 80.28 13.66 36.19
CA HIS A 5 78.91 13.15 36.30
C HIS A 5 78.21 13.22 34.94
N HIS A 6 78.00 12.06 34.34
CA HIS A 6 77.16 11.91 33.16
C HIS A 6 75.68 11.74 33.61
N SER A 7 74.96 12.82 33.48
CA SER A 7 73.47 12.79 33.64
C SER A 7 72.85 12.13 32.40
N ARG A 8 72.28 10.94 32.54
CA ARG A 8 71.43 10.27 31.53
C ARG A 8 70.10 11.02 31.46
N LYS A 9 69.90 11.82 30.43
CA LYS A 9 68.58 12.32 30.01
C LYS A 9 67.78 11.09 29.52
N LYS A 10 66.84 10.58 30.33
CA LYS A 10 65.88 9.57 29.90
C LYS A 10 65.01 10.14 28.78
N SER A 11 65.05 9.50 27.61
CA SER A 11 64.25 9.83 26.46
C SER A 11 62.76 9.68 26.78
N LEU A 12 62.08 10.79 27.03
CA LEU A 12 60.61 10.90 27.16
C LEU A 12 59.88 10.75 25.81
N TYR A 13 60.66 10.66 24.68
CA TYR A 13 60.11 10.63 23.32
C TYR A 13 59.51 9.29 22.91
N GLY A 14 59.92 8.16 23.53
CA GLY A 14 59.50 6.82 23.06
C GLY A 14 58.09 6.44 23.41
N LYS A 15 57.54 6.93 24.51
CA LYS A 15 56.17 6.58 24.95
C LYS A 15 55.12 7.46 24.30
N ASN A 16 55.39 8.74 24.05
CA ASN A 16 54.46 9.66 23.45
C ASN A 16 54.24 9.40 21.97
N PHE A 17 55.21 8.79 21.28
CA PHE A 17 55.10 8.45 19.85
C PHE A 17 54.08 7.31 19.60
N VAL A 18 53.87 6.42 20.56
CA VAL A 18 52.86 5.36 20.44
C VAL A 18 51.51 5.79 21.04
N ILE A 19 51.51 6.59 22.11
CA ILE A 19 50.30 7.05 22.77
C ILE A 19 49.51 8.04 21.93
N LEU A 20 50.20 8.98 21.25
CA LEU A 20 49.56 10.03 20.45
C LEU A 20 48.65 9.49 19.33
N PRO A 21 49.06 8.53 18.48
CA PRO A 21 48.18 7.97 17.45
C PRO A 21 47.02 7.16 18.06
N ILE A 22 47.22 6.48 19.20
CA ILE A 22 46.15 5.76 19.88
C ILE A 22 45.07 6.72 20.39
N VAL A 23 45.49 7.81 21.05
CA VAL A 23 44.56 8.85 21.53
C VAL A 23 43.83 9.49 20.37
N PHE A 24 44.51 9.76 19.26
CA PHE A 24 43.89 10.31 18.05
C PHE A 24 42.85 9.37 17.45
N CYS A 25 43.12 8.06 17.37
CA CYS A 25 42.15 7.06 16.93
C CYS A 25 40.92 6.98 17.85
N ILE A 26 41.12 7.05 19.18
CA ILE A 26 40.03 7.05 20.15
C ILE A 26 39.14 8.31 19.98
N ILE A 27 39.76 9.48 19.78
CA ILE A 27 39.01 10.73 19.56
C ILE A 27 38.19 10.64 18.28
N ILE A 28 38.76 10.17 17.17
CA ILE A 28 38.04 9.96 15.90
C ILE A 28 36.88 8.98 16.10
N TYR A 29 37.13 7.84 16.78
CA TYR A 29 36.08 6.88 17.07
C TYR A 29 34.93 7.49 17.89
N LEU A 30 35.22 8.29 18.89
CA LEU A 30 34.22 8.99 19.70
C LEU A 30 33.43 10.03 18.89
N ILE A 31 34.09 10.78 18.00
CA ILE A 31 33.43 11.72 17.09
C ILE A 31 32.53 10.95 16.11
N CYS A 32 33.01 9.88 15.51
CA CYS A 32 32.19 9.04 14.63
C CYS A 32 30.99 8.44 15.38
N ALA A 33 31.19 7.95 16.61
CA ALA A 33 30.12 7.42 17.42
C ALA A 33 29.07 8.50 17.76
N LEU A 34 29.50 9.71 18.13
CA LEU A 34 28.60 10.86 18.40
C LEU A 34 27.78 11.30 17.17
N VAL A 35 28.31 11.14 15.97
CA VAL A 35 27.60 11.49 14.73
C VAL A 35 26.70 10.35 14.25
N ILE A 36 27.17 9.11 14.36
CA ILE A 36 26.46 7.92 13.83
C ILE A 36 25.34 7.48 14.78
N LEU A 37 25.54 7.49 16.12
CA LEU A 37 24.54 7.04 17.07
C LEU A 37 23.20 7.79 17.00
N PRO A 38 23.12 9.12 16.91
CA PRO A 38 21.84 9.80 16.74
C PRO A 38 21.22 9.53 15.36
N SER A 39 22.03 9.31 14.31
CA SER A 39 21.51 8.94 13.00
C SER A 39 20.94 7.51 12.99
N THR A 40 21.56 6.57 13.70
CA THR A 40 21.06 5.18 13.78
C THR A 40 19.76 5.08 14.56
N SER A 41 19.49 5.96 15.54
CA SER A 41 18.20 5.97 16.24
C SER A 41 17.02 6.27 15.30
N SER A 42 17.22 7.16 14.32
CA SER A 42 16.21 7.43 13.27
C SER A 42 16.04 6.25 12.31
N TYR A 43 17.13 5.56 11.94
CA TYR A 43 17.05 4.35 11.12
C TYR A 43 16.46 3.17 11.89
N VAL A 44 16.77 3.01 13.19
CA VAL A 44 16.16 1.99 14.05
C VAL A 44 14.69 2.29 14.29
N ALA A 45 14.30 3.55 14.48
CA ALA A 45 12.90 3.95 14.57
C ALA A 45 12.16 3.67 13.25
N LEU A 46 12.80 3.97 12.12
CA LEU A 46 12.25 3.65 10.79
C LEU A 46 12.17 2.13 10.58
N ALA A 47 13.22 1.38 10.92
CA ALA A 47 13.23 -0.08 10.87
C ALA A 47 12.18 -0.69 11.81
N ASN A 48 12.05 -0.19 13.03
CA ASN A 48 11.00 -0.61 13.96
C ASN A 48 9.60 -0.24 13.44
N MET A 49 9.45 0.84 12.68
CA MET A 49 8.22 1.12 11.95
C MET A 49 7.92 0.08 10.87
N PHE A 50 8.95 -0.48 10.23
CA PHE A 50 8.78 -1.50 9.18
C PHE A 50 8.75 -2.93 9.71
N PHE A 51 9.38 -3.21 10.85
CA PHE A 51 9.57 -4.56 11.38
C PHE A 51 8.97 -4.79 12.77
N SER A 52 8.36 -3.79 13.41
CA SER A 52 7.58 -4.08 14.61
C SER A 52 6.29 -4.76 14.16
N ASP A 53 6.33 -6.08 14.14
CA ASP A 53 5.16 -6.93 14.30
C ASP A 53 4.47 -6.57 15.63
N THR A 54 3.68 -5.50 15.59
CA THR A 54 2.54 -5.49 16.46
C THR A 54 1.52 -6.34 15.71
N GLU A 55 1.69 -7.64 15.74
CA GLU A 55 0.59 -8.58 15.60
C GLU A 55 -0.44 -8.25 16.68
N LYS A 56 -1.17 -7.19 16.49
CA LYS A 56 -2.56 -7.20 16.91
C LYS A 56 -3.21 -8.16 15.94
N ASP A 57 -3.46 -9.36 16.45
CA ASP A 57 -4.17 -10.43 15.77
C ASP A 57 -5.56 -9.95 15.35
N PHE A 58 -5.60 -9.18 14.26
CA PHE A 58 -6.84 -8.74 13.63
C PHE A 58 -7.56 -9.90 12.93
N SER A 59 -6.88 -11.06 12.78
CA SER A 59 -7.45 -12.24 12.12
C SER A 59 -8.67 -12.78 12.86
N LYS A 60 -8.76 -12.62 14.16
CA LYS A 60 -9.90 -13.11 14.96
C LYS A 60 -11.15 -12.27 14.90
N GLU A 61 -11.03 -10.98 14.53
CA GLU A 61 -12.21 -10.09 14.46
C GLU A 61 -12.90 -10.17 13.09
N TYR A 62 -12.19 -10.64 12.06
CA TYR A 62 -12.68 -10.69 10.67
C TYR A 62 -13.11 -12.08 10.19
N GLU A 63 -12.83 -13.14 10.95
CA GLU A 63 -13.24 -14.51 10.61
C GLU A 63 -14.77 -14.69 10.50
N ASN A 64 -15.55 -13.75 11.06
CA ASN A 64 -17.01 -13.77 11.02
C ASN A 64 -17.64 -12.91 9.92
N ILE A 65 -16.85 -12.15 9.13
CA ILE A 65 -17.38 -11.26 8.10
C ILE A 65 -17.46 -11.96 6.74
N PHE A 66 -16.59 -12.94 6.49
CA PHE A 66 -16.61 -13.75 5.29
C PHE A 66 -17.31 -15.08 5.56
N VAL A 67 -18.64 -15.10 5.49
CA VAL A 67 -19.37 -16.36 5.35
C VAL A 67 -19.02 -16.91 3.95
N PRO A 68 -18.43 -18.11 3.83
CA PRO A 68 -18.25 -18.72 2.54
C PRO A 68 -19.64 -18.92 1.94
N VAL A 69 -19.94 -18.22 0.86
CA VAL A 69 -21.12 -18.55 0.05
C VAL A 69 -20.83 -19.93 -0.53
N ALA A 70 -21.57 -20.94 -0.03
CA ALA A 70 -21.53 -22.26 -0.58
C ALA A 70 -21.78 -22.17 -2.09
N GLU A 71 -20.90 -22.78 -2.88
CA GLU A 71 -21.13 -22.95 -4.31
C GLU A 71 -22.50 -23.59 -4.51
N PRO A 72 -23.38 -23.00 -5.34
CA PRO A 72 -24.60 -23.69 -5.71
C PRO A 72 -24.22 -24.87 -6.61
N SER A 73 -24.37 -26.07 -6.11
CA SER A 73 -24.36 -27.29 -6.90
C SER A 73 -25.42 -27.18 -7.99
N VAL A 74 -24.96 -27.19 -9.21
CA VAL A 74 -25.82 -27.21 -10.42
C VAL A 74 -26.56 -28.54 -10.50
N PRO A 75 -27.87 -28.60 -10.55
CA PRO A 75 -28.60 -29.72 -11.12
C PRO A 75 -28.75 -29.44 -12.61
N GLU A 76 -28.13 -30.28 -13.42
CA GLU A 76 -28.49 -30.37 -14.84
C GLU A 76 -29.95 -30.77 -14.97
N THR A 77 -30.75 -29.90 -15.56
CA THR A 77 -32.00 -30.30 -16.22
C THR A 77 -32.20 -29.41 -17.43
N GLN A 78 -32.09 -30.06 -18.58
CA GLN A 78 -32.43 -29.54 -19.91
C GLN A 78 -33.90 -29.14 -19.93
N SER A 79 -34.20 -27.94 -20.37
CA SER A 79 -35.43 -27.65 -21.11
C SER A 79 -35.25 -26.36 -21.92
N SER A 80 -35.39 -26.50 -23.20
CA SER A 80 -35.43 -25.45 -24.21
C SER A 80 -36.56 -24.46 -23.94
N GLN A 81 -36.30 -23.17 -24.07
CA GLN A 81 -37.19 -22.22 -24.76
C GLN A 81 -36.63 -20.79 -24.83
N THR A 82 -36.48 -20.33 -26.07
CA THR A 82 -36.75 -19.01 -26.64
C THR A 82 -36.05 -17.77 -26.06
N ASP A 83 -35.09 -17.32 -26.86
CA ASP A 83 -34.39 -16.04 -26.74
C ASP A 83 -35.33 -14.84 -26.73
N THR A 84 -35.28 -14.11 -25.60
CA THR A 84 -35.51 -12.68 -25.55
C THR A 84 -34.36 -12.10 -24.77
N PRO A 85 -33.58 -11.12 -25.26
CA PRO A 85 -32.49 -10.53 -24.49
C PRO A 85 -33.07 -9.68 -23.36
N THR A 86 -33.28 -10.30 -22.22
CA THR A 86 -33.55 -9.59 -20.98
C THR A 86 -32.23 -8.92 -20.53
N GLN A 87 -32.19 -7.60 -20.56
CA GLN A 87 -31.11 -6.84 -19.93
C GLN A 87 -30.93 -7.39 -18.49
N PRO A 88 -29.68 -7.69 -18.04
CA PRO A 88 -29.45 -8.14 -16.68
C PRO A 88 -29.99 -7.08 -15.73
N LYS A 89 -30.97 -7.44 -14.91
CA LYS A 89 -31.55 -6.58 -13.88
C LYS A 89 -30.41 -6.17 -12.96
N GLN A 90 -30.08 -4.88 -12.95
CA GLN A 90 -29.04 -4.34 -12.10
C GLN A 90 -29.43 -4.57 -10.64
N GLU A 91 -28.57 -5.25 -9.90
CA GLU A 91 -28.76 -5.47 -8.47
C GLU A 91 -28.63 -4.14 -7.73
N THR A 92 -29.54 -3.88 -6.77
CA THR A 92 -29.60 -2.62 -6.05
C THR A 92 -29.56 -2.88 -4.55
N ILE A 93 -28.75 -2.13 -3.83
CA ILE A 93 -28.64 -2.17 -2.36
C ILE A 93 -29.30 -0.91 -1.83
N SER A 94 -30.26 -1.06 -0.91
CA SER A 94 -30.88 0.09 -0.24
C SER A 94 -29.86 0.80 0.65
N ILE A 95 -29.84 2.14 0.62
CA ILE A 95 -28.96 2.95 1.49
C ILE A 95 -29.28 2.69 2.99
N SER A 96 -30.51 2.36 3.32
CA SER A 96 -30.93 2.06 4.69
C SER A 96 -30.32 0.77 5.24
N SER A 97 -29.92 -0.17 4.36
CA SER A 97 -29.23 -1.42 4.72
C SER A 97 -27.72 -1.35 4.51
N PHE A 98 -27.24 -0.28 3.88
CA PHE A 98 -25.81 -0.12 3.60
C PHE A 98 -25.08 0.48 4.79
N THR A 99 -24.03 -0.22 5.25
CA THR A 99 -23.14 0.30 6.29
C THR A 99 -21.85 0.76 5.64
N PHE A 100 -21.55 2.06 5.79
CA PHE A 100 -20.30 2.62 5.25
C PHE A 100 -19.09 2.02 6.00
N PRO A 101 -18.02 1.63 5.30
CA PRO A 101 -16.83 1.07 5.94
C PRO A 101 -16.21 2.05 6.95
N SER A 102 -15.72 1.53 8.07
CA SER A 102 -14.98 2.34 9.05
C SER A 102 -13.55 2.60 8.58
N TYR A 103 -13.02 3.76 8.96
CA TYR A 103 -11.65 4.16 8.58
C TYR A 103 -10.62 3.16 9.11
N ASP A 104 -9.61 2.84 8.28
CA ASP A 104 -8.56 1.84 8.49
C ASP A 104 -9.05 0.39 8.66
N ASN A 105 -10.31 0.10 8.43
CA ASN A 105 -10.82 -1.25 8.48
C ASN A 105 -10.80 -1.90 7.09
N GLN A 106 -10.45 -3.18 7.05
CA GLN A 106 -10.62 -4.02 5.88
C GLN A 106 -12.12 -4.24 5.65
N PHE A 107 -12.57 -4.03 4.43
CA PHE A 107 -13.97 -4.27 4.04
C PHE A 107 -14.09 -5.04 2.72
N GLY A 108 -12.96 -5.44 2.13
CA GLY A 108 -12.96 -6.14 0.86
C GLY A 108 -11.58 -6.64 0.45
N GLU A 109 -11.52 -7.05 -0.82
CA GLU A 109 -10.34 -7.48 -1.54
C GLU A 109 -10.32 -6.87 -2.94
N LEU A 110 -9.12 -6.55 -3.44
CA LEU A 110 -8.89 -6.09 -4.80
C LEU A 110 -8.03 -7.13 -5.53
N ILE A 111 -8.53 -7.63 -6.67
CA ILE A 111 -7.92 -8.72 -7.43
C ILE A 111 -7.74 -8.28 -8.89
N ILE A 112 -6.53 -8.50 -9.42
CA ILE A 112 -6.22 -8.38 -10.86
C ILE A 112 -5.38 -9.61 -11.20
N GLU A 113 -6.04 -10.66 -11.71
CA GLU A 113 -5.40 -11.96 -11.95
C GLU A 113 -4.22 -11.85 -12.91
N ASP A 114 -4.39 -11.13 -14.02
CA ASP A 114 -3.34 -10.93 -15.03
C ASP A 114 -2.10 -10.18 -14.48
N CYS A 115 -2.27 -9.41 -13.42
CA CYS A 115 -1.20 -8.68 -12.74
C CYS A 115 -0.68 -9.40 -11.49
N GLN A 116 -1.22 -10.59 -11.17
CA GLN A 116 -0.92 -11.34 -9.94
C GLN A 116 -1.14 -10.50 -8.67
N ILE A 117 -2.15 -9.65 -8.69
CA ILE A 117 -2.57 -8.82 -7.55
C ILE A 117 -3.76 -9.50 -6.88
N ASN A 118 -3.61 -9.79 -5.58
CA ASN A 118 -4.68 -10.13 -4.67
C ASN A 118 -4.35 -9.46 -3.34
N ALA A 119 -5.05 -8.38 -3.02
CA ALA A 119 -4.74 -7.51 -1.90
C ALA A 119 -5.99 -7.23 -1.07
N LYS A 120 -5.82 -7.22 0.25
CA LYS A 120 -6.84 -6.73 1.17
C LYS A 120 -7.17 -5.27 0.86
N LEU A 121 -8.46 -4.92 0.84
CA LEU A 121 -8.94 -3.58 0.56
C LEU A 121 -9.43 -2.91 1.84
N PHE A 122 -8.82 -1.79 2.17
CA PHE A 122 -9.13 -0.99 3.35
C PHE A 122 -9.86 0.30 2.95
N PHE A 123 -10.69 0.82 3.85
CA PHE A 123 -11.22 2.18 3.72
C PHE A 123 -10.29 3.13 4.48
N GLY A 124 -9.61 4.01 3.75
CA GLY A 124 -8.51 4.85 4.22
C GLY A 124 -7.18 4.43 3.57
N ASP A 125 -6.32 5.40 3.37
CA ASP A 125 -4.98 5.25 2.78
C ASP A 125 -3.88 5.60 3.79
N SER A 126 -4.14 5.30 5.06
CA SER A 126 -3.17 5.46 6.14
C SER A 126 -1.98 4.50 6.00
N ASN A 127 -0.92 4.77 6.75
CA ASN A 127 0.23 3.87 6.83
C ASN A 127 -0.16 2.46 7.35
N ILE A 128 -1.22 2.35 8.17
CA ILE A 128 -1.70 1.06 8.68
C ILE A 128 -2.37 0.28 7.55
N ALA A 129 -3.29 0.90 6.82
CA ALA A 129 -3.97 0.30 5.69
C ALA A 129 -2.98 -0.14 4.60
N LEU A 130 -2.06 0.76 4.20
CA LEU A 130 -1.11 0.50 3.11
C LEU A 130 -0.02 -0.54 3.44
N ARG A 131 0.28 -0.78 4.72
CA ARG A 131 1.14 -1.89 5.15
C ARG A 131 0.48 -3.25 5.00
N ASN A 132 -0.84 -3.31 5.16
CA ASN A 132 -1.59 -4.56 5.20
C ASN A 132 -2.32 -4.87 3.89
N GLY A 133 -2.36 -3.92 2.94
CA GLY A 133 -3.06 -4.08 1.69
C GLY A 133 -3.04 -2.83 0.83
N VAL A 134 -4.15 -2.56 0.18
CA VAL A 134 -4.42 -1.34 -0.58
C VAL A 134 -5.55 -0.56 0.08
N GLY A 135 -5.53 0.76 -0.04
CA GLY A 135 -6.46 1.63 0.66
C GLY A 135 -7.26 2.54 -0.27
N ILE A 136 -8.57 2.63 -0.07
CA ILE A 136 -9.40 3.64 -0.72
C ILE A 136 -9.16 4.98 -0.03
N TYR A 137 -8.80 6.00 -0.82
CA TYR A 137 -8.69 7.37 -0.31
C TYR A 137 -10.03 7.80 0.31
N SER A 138 -10.00 8.21 1.57
CA SER A 138 -11.21 8.53 2.35
C SER A 138 -12.05 9.68 1.79
N GLY A 139 -11.47 10.53 0.93
CA GLY A 139 -12.17 11.58 0.20
C GLY A 139 -12.82 11.12 -1.11
N SER A 140 -12.67 9.84 -1.50
CA SER A 140 -13.30 9.25 -2.68
C SER A 140 -14.50 8.37 -2.32
N ALA A 141 -15.19 7.84 -3.34
CA ALA A 141 -16.32 6.94 -3.12
C ALA A 141 -15.87 5.51 -2.83
N VAL A 142 -16.84 4.67 -2.45
CA VAL A 142 -16.71 3.21 -2.35
C VAL A 142 -17.47 2.54 -3.51
N PRO A 143 -17.18 1.27 -3.86
CA PRO A 143 -17.86 0.54 -4.91
C PRO A 143 -19.40 0.58 -4.77
N GLY A 144 -20.08 0.79 -5.87
CA GLY A 144 -21.54 0.90 -5.92
C GLY A 144 -22.11 2.29 -5.61
N TYR A 145 -21.25 3.24 -5.20
CA TYR A 145 -21.71 4.59 -4.83
C TYR A 145 -21.91 5.53 -6.04
N GLY A 146 -21.48 5.11 -7.25
CA GLY A 146 -21.67 5.85 -8.49
C GLY A 146 -20.75 7.04 -8.69
N LYS A 147 -19.58 7.07 -8.07
CA LYS A 147 -18.57 8.13 -8.13
C LYS A 147 -17.18 7.54 -8.33
N THR A 148 -16.17 8.40 -8.46
CA THR A 148 -14.76 7.96 -8.54
C THR A 148 -14.31 7.27 -7.26
N ILE A 149 -13.71 6.10 -7.42
CA ILE A 149 -13.02 5.33 -6.38
C ILE A 149 -11.52 5.50 -6.62
N LEU A 150 -10.79 6.01 -5.64
CA LEU A 150 -9.35 6.23 -5.75
C LEU A 150 -8.62 5.31 -4.75
N VAL A 151 -7.80 4.38 -5.27
CA VAL A 151 -7.12 3.35 -4.46
C VAL A 151 -5.63 3.53 -4.52
N ALA A 152 -5.00 3.60 -3.36
CA ALA A 152 -3.54 3.66 -3.18
C ALA A 152 -2.96 2.30 -2.80
N GLY A 153 -1.72 2.05 -3.19
CA GLY A 153 -0.93 0.89 -2.75
C GLY A 153 0.56 1.12 -2.98
N HIS A 154 1.40 0.41 -2.24
CA HIS A 154 2.85 0.51 -2.39
C HIS A 154 3.35 -0.16 -3.69
N ASN A 155 4.29 0.50 -4.37
CA ASN A 155 4.89 0.04 -5.65
C ASN A 155 5.80 -1.19 -5.50
N ASN A 156 6.28 -1.48 -4.31
CA ASN A 156 7.18 -2.58 -4.02
C ASN A 156 6.49 -3.81 -3.39
N THR A 157 5.19 -3.71 -3.11
CA THR A 157 4.39 -4.80 -2.52
C THR A 157 3.10 -5.01 -3.31
N TYR A 158 1.96 -4.60 -2.76
CA TYR A 158 0.62 -4.93 -3.27
C TYR A 158 0.35 -4.42 -4.69
N PHE A 159 0.85 -3.24 -5.05
CA PHE A 159 0.70 -2.68 -6.39
C PHE A 159 1.96 -2.81 -7.27
N ASN A 160 2.93 -3.63 -6.89
CA ASN A 160 4.06 -3.95 -7.76
C ASN A 160 3.60 -4.58 -9.09
N GLY A 161 2.58 -5.42 -9.04
CA GLY A 161 2.00 -6.06 -10.21
C GLY A 161 1.39 -5.10 -11.23
N LEU A 162 1.04 -3.85 -10.87
CA LEU A 162 0.49 -2.85 -11.81
C LEU A 162 1.44 -2.51 -12.96
N LYS A 163 2.74 -2.80 -12.84
CA LYS A 163 3.70 -2.68 -13.96
C LYS A 163 3.34 -3.58 -15.17
N HIS A 164 2.51 -4.59 -14.96
CA HIS A 164 2.00 -5.50 -15.99
C HIS A 164 0.58 -5.18 -16.44
N ALA A 165 0.00 -4.08 -15.94
CA ALA A 165 -1.36 -3.68 -16.29
C ALA A 165 -1.49 -3.38 -17.79
N GLN A 166 -2.57 -3.84 -18.40
CA GLN A 166 -2.89 -3.64 -19.81
C GLN A 166 -4.37 -3.26 -19.97
N LYS A 167 -4.68 -2.51 -21.03
CA LYS A 167 -6.06 -2.16 -21.38
C LYS A 167 -6.88 -3.43 -21.66
N GLY A 168 -8.09 -3.46 -21.16
CA GLY A 168 -9.02 -4.59 -21.29
C GLY A 168 -8.94 -5.61 -20.16
N GLN A 169 -7.90 -5.60 -19.33
CA GLN A 169 -7.83 -6.47 -18.15
C GLN A 169 -8.91 -6.09 -17.12
N ILE A 170 -9.33 -7.09 -16.35
CA ILE A 170 -10.41 -6.95 -15.38
C ILE A 170 -9.85 -6.79 -13.97
N VAL A 171 -10.34 -5.78 -13.28
CA VAL A 171 -10.16 -5.57 -11.85
C VAL A 171 -11.44 -6.03 -11.15
N ILE A 172 -11.30 -6.88 -10.16
CA ILE A 172 -12.41 -7.35 -9.32
C ILE A 172 -12.23 -6.73 -7.93
N ILE A 173 -13.29 -6.10 -7.43
CA ILE A 173 -13.37 -5.69 -6.03
C ILE A 173 -14.49 -6.51 -5.40
N ARG A 174 -14.13 -7.32 -4.40
CA ARG A 174 -15.08 -8.04 -3.55
C ARG A 174 -15.21 -7.30 -2.24
N THR A 175 -16.44 -7.01 -1.85
CA THR A 175 -16.76 -6.36 -0.57
C THR A 175 -17.75 -7.22 0.21
N ASN A 176 -17.98 -6.90 1.47
CA ASN A 176 -19.04 -7.55 2.28
C ASN A 176 -20.45 -7.26 1.79
N TYR A 177 -20.64 -6.35 0.82
CA TYR A 177 -21.96 -5.96 0.29
C TYR A 177 -22.09 -6.16 -1.24
N GLY A 178 -21.05 -6.62 -1.95
CA GLY A 178 -21.15 -6.90 -3.37
C GLY A 178 -19.82 -7.20 -4.06
N ASN A 179 -19.94 -7.76 -5.27
CA ASN A 179 -18.82 -8.02 -6.17
C ASN A 179 -18.87 -7.05 -7.35
N TYR A 180 -17.78 -6.35 -7.58
CA TYR A 180 -17.67 -5.30 -8.58
C TYR A 180 -16.60 -5.65 -9.60
N ARG A 181 -16.85 -5.33 -10.85
CA ARG A 181 -15.92 -5.55 -11.96
C ARG A 181 -15.66 -4.23 -12.66
N TYR A 182 -14.40 -3.95 -12.92
CA TYR A 182 -13.94 -2.79 -13.68
C TYR A 182 -13.01 -3.29 -14.78
N GLU A 183 -13.00 -2.60 -15.93
CA GLU A 183 -12.11 -2.89 -17.06
C GLU A 183 -11.09 -1.77 -17.18
N ILE A 184 -9.80 -2.12 -17.20
CA ILE A 184 -8.69 -1.15 -17.36
C ILE A 184 -8.81 -0.49 -18.72
N THR A 185 -8.83 0.82 -18.73
CA THR A 185 -8.97 1.65 -19.94
C THR A 185 -7.72 2.41 -20.31
N ASP A 186 -6.91 2.82 -19.32
CA ASP A 186 -5.70 3.59 -19.57
C ASP A 186 -4.69 3.49 -18.42
N MET A 187 -3.43 3.78 -18.71
CA MET A 187 -2.35 3.90 -17.73
C MET A 187 -1.51 5.13 -18.03
N GLN A 188 -1.15 5.90 -17.00
CA GLN A 188 -0.39 7.14 -17.15
C GLN A 188 0.61 7.33 -16.01
N ILE A 189 1.77 7.91 -16.34
CA ILE A 189 2.70 8.41 -15.33
C ILE A 189 2.48 9.91 -15.22
N LYS A 190 2.26 10.38 -13.99
CA LYS A 190 2.02 11.80 -13.70
C LYS A 190 2.80 12.23 -12.47
N ASP A 191 3.07 13.53 -12.36
CA ASP A 191 3.63 14.10 -11.14
C ASP A 191 2.73 13.80 -9.92
N ALA A 192 3.33 13.58 -8.77
CA ALA A 192 2.61 13.27 -7.53
C ALA A 192 1.62 14.37 -7.10
N ASN A 193 1.85 15.61 -7.55
CA ASN A 193 1.02 16.78 -7.23
C ASN A 193 0.03 17.12 -8.36
N ASP A 194 0.03 16.36 -9.47
CA ASP A 194 -0.89 16.61 -10.58
C ASP A 194 -2.33 16.22 -10.19
N ARG A 195 -3.09 17.22 -9.77
CA ARG A 195 -4.50 17.02 -9.40
C ARG A 195 -5.42 16.74 -10.59
N SER A 196 -4.93 16.90 -11.83
CA SER A 196 -5.68 16.51 -13.03
C SER A 196 -5.65 14.98 -13.26
N ALA A 197 -4.88 14.25 -12.46
CA ALA A 197 -4.78 12.80 -12.54
C ALA A 197 -6.09 12.08 -12.17
N TYR A 198 -6.98 12.72 -11.42
CA TYR A 198 -8.26 12.16 -11.00
C TYR A 198 -9.32 13.24 -10.81
N ASP A 199 -10.58 12.89 -11.08
CA ASP A 199 -11.74 13.73 -10.81
C ASP A 199 -12.66 13.01 -9.81
N LEU A 200 -12.66 13.48 -8.55
CA LEU A 200 -13.50 12.94 -7.49
C LEU A 200 -14.98 13.39 -7.61
N SER A 201 -15.26 14.40 -8.44
CA SER A 201 -16.60 14.92 -8.66
C SER A 201 -17.36 14.21 -9.78
N ALA A 202 -16.71 13.29 -10.51
CA ALA A 202 -17.31 12.57 -11.62
C ALA A 202 -18.66 11.95 -11.27
N ASP A 203 -19.63 12.07 -12.16
CA ASP A 203 -21.00 11.60 -11.97
C ASP A 203 -21.23 10.13 -12.39
N LYS A 204 -20.15 9.45 -12.75
CA LYS A 204 -20.16 8.04 -13.13
C LYS A 204 -19.09 7.29 -12.35
N GLU A 205 -19.44 6.07 -11.90
CA GLU A 205 -18.50 5.22 -11.21
C GLU A 205 -17.33 4.84 -12.11
N ASN A 206 -16.15 5.06 -11.58
CA ASN A 206 -14.90 4.65 -12.18
C ASN A 206 -13.89 4.32 -11.05
N LEU A 207 -12.91 3.50 -11.39
CA LEU A 207 -11.85 3.09 -10.47
C LEU A 207 -10.52 3.65 -10.97
N ILE A 208 -9.80 4.31 -10.09
CA ILE A 208 -8.45 4.79 -10.32
C ILE A 208 -7.55 4.17 -9.26
N MET A 209 -6.56 3.39 -9.69
CA MET A 209 -5.53 2.81 -8.84
C MET A 209 -4.24 3.59 -9.05
N TYR A 210 -3.48 3.87 -7.99
CA TYR A 210 -2.20 4.54 -8.14
C TYR A 210 -1.16 4.04 -7.15
N THR A 211 0.10 4.15 -7.58
CA THR A 211 1.27 3.78 -6.80
C THR A 211 2.44 4.71 -7.08
N CYS A 212 3.48 4.66 -6.28
CA CYS A 212 4.74 5.36 -6.54
C CYS A 212 5.41 4.86 -7.83
N TYR A 213 6.06 5.78 -8.56
CA TYR A 213 6.81 5.47 -9.77
C TYR A 213 8.19 6.18 -9.74
N PRO A 214 9.29 5.51 -10.14
CA PRO A 214 9.34 4.17 -10.76
C PRO A 214 8.98 3.03 -9.80
N PHE A 215 8.61 1.86 -10.39
CA PHE A 215 8.51 0.62 -9.64
C PHE A 215 9.90 0.24 -9.12
N ASP A 216 9.96 -0.43 -7.97
CA ASP A 216 11.21 -0.90 -7.35
C ASP A 216 12.11 0.21 -6.75
N GLU A 217 11.74 1.48 -6.81
CA GLU A 217 12.36 2.54 -6.02
C GLU A 217 11.71 2.67 -4.64
N LEU A 218 12.58 2.82 -3.62
CA LEU A 218 12.15 3.03 -2.23
C LEU A 218 12.10 4.52 -1.90
N GLY A 219 11.10 4.91 -1.14
CA GLY A 219 10.98 6.27 -0.64
C GLY A 219 10.02 7.17 -1.43
N LEU A 220 10.15 8.48 -1.24
CA LEU A 220 9.30 9.47 -1.89
C LEU A 220 9.78 9.73 -3.32
N THR A 221 9.05 9.18 -4.28
CA THR A 221 9.30 9.44 -5.70
C THR A 221 8.45 10.63 -6.19
N PRO A 222 8.92 11.40 -7.17
CA PRO A 222 8.19 12.57 -7.68
C PRO A 222 6.96 12.18 -8.51
N ASN A 223 6.92 10.97 -9.05
CA ASN A 223 5.88 10.52 -9.95
C ASN A 223 4.99 9.44 -9.34
N ARG A 224 3.80 9.30 -9.92
CA ARG A 224 2.84 8.23 -9.66
C ARG A 224 2.47 7.54 -10.95
N TYR A 225 2.29 6.22 -10.86
CA TYR A 225 1.70 5.41 -11.91
C TYR A 225 0.22 5.26 -11.63
N PHE A 226 -0.61 5.77 -12.52
CA PHE A 226 -2.08 5.70 -12.46
C PHE A 226 -2.59 4.64 -13.43
N VAL A 227 -3.55 3.83 -12.98
CA VAL A 227 -4.29 2.86 -13.79
C VAL A 227 -5.77 3.22 -13.68
N TYR A 228 -6.37 3.53 -14.81
CA TYR A 228 -7.77 3.94 -14.92
C TYR A 228 -8.63 2.77 -15.36
N ALA A 229 -9.78 2.57 -14.73
CA ALA A 229 -10.70 1.52 -15.10
C ALA A 229 -12.15 2.01 -15.06
N LYS A 230 -12.94 1.59 -16.04
CA LYS A 230 -14.37 1.88 -16.10
C LYS A 230 -15.17 0.80 -15.39
N TYR A 231 -16.28 1.17 -14.77
CA TYR A 231 -17.24 0.24 -14.20
C TYR A 231 -17.83 -0.68 -15.28
N VAL A 232 -17.95 -1.96 -14.98
CA VAL A 232 -18.55 -3.00 -15.85
C VAL A 232 -19.81 -3.57 -15.24
N SER A 233 -19.72 -4.04 -13.98
CA SER A 233 -20.86 -4.65 -13.29
C SER A 233 -20.67 -4.65 -11.78
N GLY A 234 -21.77 -4.79 -11.07
CA GLY A 234 -21.86 -4.87 -9.61
C GLY A 234 -23.16 -4.25 -9.11
N PRO A 235 -23.51 -4.43 -7.84
CA PRO A 235 -24.69 -3.79 -7.28
C PRO A 235 -24.51 -2.27 -7.17
N VAL A 236 -25.61 -1.52 -7.26
CA VAL A 236 -25.64 -0.06 -7.09
C VAL A 236 -26.34 0.30 -5.79
N ILE A 237 -25.75 1.21 -5.03
CA ILE A 237 -26.36 1.72 -3.80
C ILE A 237 -27.42 2.76 -4.18
N ASP A 238 -28.69 2.41 -3.93
CA ASP A 238 -29.81 3.34 -4.13
C ASP A 238 -29.87 4.31 -2.94
N LYS A 239 -29.60 5.58 -3.25
CA LYS A 239 -29.56 6.68 -2.26
C LYS A 239 -30.95 7.20 -1.87
N ASN A 240 -31.98 6.71 -2.56
CA ASN A 240 -33.36 7.17 -2.37
C ASN A 240 -34.25 6.12 -1.67
N SER A 241 -33.70 4.96 -1.31
CA SER A 241 -34.44 3.85 -0.73
C SER A 241 -34.18 3.64 0.77
#